data_0146a94a16da16e745d0dbc7b543d635
#
_entry.id   0146a94a16da16e745d0dbc7b543d635
#
_cell.length_a   1.000
_cell.length_b   1.000
_cell.length_c   1.000
_cell.angle_alpha   90.00
_cell.angle_beta   90.00
_cell.angle_gamma   90.00
#
_symmetry.space_group_name_H-M   'P 1'
#
loop_
_entity.id
_entity.type
_entity.pdbx_description
1 polymer ?
#
loop_
_entity_poly.entity_id
_entity_poly.type
_entity_poly.pdbx_seq_one_letter_code
_entity_poly.pdbx_strand_id
1 'polypeptide(L)'
;MEFPVILDMEAPKVNAYSLESSIAEKLEAIVKNGFLNSRYKDFYDIYVLSKKYPFNYEKLNNAVTETFTNRKTPITMETAAFSNEFLDDSMHQTRWNSFLKKKKAMIQVSMNDAMTRIKTFVKPLLIQADAPVTEWDPNEGCWK
;
A
#
# COMPACT_ATOMS: atom_id res chain seq x y z
N MET A 1 -2.34 -0.72 -15.59
CA MET A 1 -2.82 -0.45 -16.02
C MET A 1 -3.00 -0.41 -16.10
N GLU A 2 -2.58 -0.29 -15.54
CA GLU A 2 -2.92 0.02 -15.84
C GLU A 2 -2.75 0.09 -15.94
N PHE A 3 -2.30 0.08 -15.59
CA PHE A 3 -2.35 0.35 -15.93
C PHE A 3 -2.47 0.45 -16.38
N PRO A 4 -2.04 0.57 -16.20
CA PRO A 4 -2.49 0.83 -16.76
C PRO A 4 -2.41 0.73 -17.13
N VAL A 5 -2.07 1.09 -16.82
CA VAL A 5 -2.52 1.10 -17.44
C VAL A 5 -2.52 0.90 -17.68
N ILE A 6 -2.26 0.71 -17.66
CA ILE A 6 -2.76 0.58 -18.07
C ILE A 6 -3.03 0.43 -18.43
N LEU A 7 -2.85 0.48 -18.46
CA LEU A 7 -3.54 0.30 -18.94
C LEU A 7 -3.85 0.01 -19.48
N ASP A 8 -3.71 -0.05 -19.53
CA ASP A 8 -4.33 -0.44 -20.03
C ASP A 8 -4.38 -1.16 -20.41
N MET A 9 -4.30 -1.64 -20.68
CA MET A 9 -4.58 -2.33 -20.99
C MET A 9 -4.38 -3.11 -21.53
N GLU A 10 -4.24 -3.57 -22.07
CA GLU A 10 -3.94 -4.23 -22.50
C GLU A 10 -3.23 -4.94 -22.67
N ALA A 11 -2.98 -5.39 -23.01
CA ALA A 11 -2.27 -5.86 -23.20
C ALA A 11 -1.47 -6.43 -23.05
N PRO A 12 -1.08 -6.78 -23.23
CA PRO A 12 -0.35 -7.45 -23.05
C PRO A 12 0.50 -7.79 -22.37
N LYS A 13 0.68 -8.04 -22.11
CA LYS A 13 1.54 -8.38 -21.58
C LYS A 13 2.53 -8.65 -21.01
N VAL A 14 2.26 -8.92 -21.07
CA VAL A 14 3.59 -9.25 -21.01
C VAL A 14 4.29 -8.83 -19.74
N ASN A 15 5.36 -9.11 -19.37
CA ASN A 15 6.24 -8.67 -18.31
C ASN A 15 5.83 -7.41 -17.60
N ALA A 16 4.62 -6.96 -17.76
CA ALA A 16 4.13 -5.83 -17.01
C ALA A 16 4.11 -6.17 -15.54
N TYR A 17 4.46 -5.21 -14.71
CA TYR A 17 4.32 -5.38 -13.28
C TYR A 17 2.88 -5.70 -12.97
N SER A 18 2.67 -6.72 -12.16
CA SER A 18 1.35 -6.99 -11.62
C SER A 18 1.00 -5.94 -10.57
N LEU A 19 -0.27 -5.80 -10.28
CA LEU A 19 -0.69 -4.93 -9.19
C LEU A 19 -0.09 -5.40 -7.87
N GLU A 20 0.00 -6.71 -7.68
CA GLU A 20 0.59 -7.29 -6.48
C GLU A 20 2.04 -6.89 -6.32
N SER A 21 2.82 -6.94 -7.38
CA SER A 21 4.23 -6.54 -7.32
C SER A 21 4.37 -5.05 -7.02
N SER A 22 3.51 -4.24 -7.62
CA SER A 22 3.51 -2.80 -7.37
C SER A 22 3.26 -2.49 -5.91
N ILE A 23 2.26 -3.14 -5.31
CA ILE A 23 1.95 -2.96 -3.90
C ILE A 23 3.12 -3.43 -3.02
N ALA A 24 3.71 -4.57 -3.37
CA ALA A 24 4.81 -5.13 -2.60
C ALA A 24 6.00 -4.17 -2.55
N GLU A 25 6.34 -3.57 -3.70
CA GLU A 25 7.46 -2.62 -3.75
C GLU A 25 7.19 -1.36 -2.96
N LYS A 26 5.97 -0.83 -3.06
CA LYS A 26 5.59 0.36 -2.32
C LYS A 26 5.56 0.09 -0.82
N LEU A 27 5.04 -1.05 -0.43
CA LEU A 27 4.98 -1.42 0.98
C LEU A 27 6.38 -1.61 1.56
N GLU A 28 7.27 -2.25 0.80
CA GLU A 28 8.65 -2.42 1.25
C GLU A 28 9.33 -1.08 1.49
N ALA A 29 9.13 -0.12 0.58
CA ALA A 29 9.70 1.21 0.73
C ALA A 29 9.17 1.91 1.98
N ILE A 30 7.88 1.74 2.26
CA ILE A 30 7.26 2.33 3.46
C ILE A 30 7.89 1.74 4.73
N VAL A 31 8.00 0.43 4.80
CA VAL A 31 8.55 -0.25 5.97
C VAL A 31 10.01 0.14 6.17
N LYS A 32 10.78 0.15 5.09
CA LYS A 32 12.21 0.45 5.15
C LYS A 32 12.50 1.86 5.64
N ASN A 33 11.74 2.84 5.16
CA ASN A 33 12.01 4.25 5.46
C ASN A 33 11.46 4.70 6.82
N GLY A 34 10.45 4.04 7.33
CA GLY A 34 9.92 4.30 8.67
C GLY A 34 9.48 5.74 8.88
N PHE A 35 9.86 6.32 10.02
CA PHE A 35 9.41 7.66 10.40
C PHE A 35 9.92 8.74 9.45
N LEU A 36 11.09 8.55 8.86
CA LEU A 36 11.67 9.52 7.94
C LEU A 36 11.07 9.44 6.54
N ASN A 37 10.04 8.63 6.37
CA ASN A 37 9.41 8.43 5.09
C ASN A 37 8.78 9.71 4.58
N SER A 38 9.22 10.15 3.40
CA SER A 38 8.63 11.30 2.71
C SER A 38 7.96 10.87 1.40
N ARG A 39 7.80 9.58 1.19
CA ARG A 39 7.25 9.03 -0.05
C ARG A 39 5.73 8.88 0.05
N TYR A 40 5.06 10.00 0.22
CA TYR A 40 3.60 10.01 0.40
C TYR A 40 2.87 9.41 -0.80
N LYS A 41 3.50 9.44 -1.98
CA LYS A 41 2.93 8.82 -3.16
C LYS A 41 2.74 7.31 -2.96
N ASP A 42 3.66 6.65 -2.29
CA ASP A 42 3.54 5.21 -2.05
C ASP A 42 2.34 4.90 -1.16
N PHE A 43 2.14 5.70 -0.10
CA PHE A 43 0.95 5.56 0.74
C PHE A 43 -0.32 5.79 -0.06
N TYR A 44 -0.33 6.86 -0.84
CA TYR A 44 -1.50 7.23 -1.62
C TYR A 44 -1.85 6.14 -2.64
N ASP A 45 -0.83 5.61 -3.33
CA ASP A 45 -1.05 4.60 -4.35
C ASP A 45 -1.62 3.31 -3.74
N ILE A 46 -1.11 2.88 -2.58
CA ILE A 46 -1.67 1.70 -1.92
C ILE A 46 -3.12 1.96 -1.52
N TYR A 47 -3.40 3.15 -0.99
CA TYR A 47 -4.77 3.52 -0.62
C TYR A 47 -5.70 3.42 -1.83
N VAL A 48 -5.33 4.02 -2.94
CA VAL A 48 -6.16 4.03 -4.15
C VAL A 48 -6.36 2.61 -4.68
N LEU A 49 -5.30 1.83 -4.75
CA LEU A 49 -5.39 0.47 -5.27
C LEU A 49 -6.29 -0.40 -4.38
N SER A 50 -6.22 -0.20 -3.07
CA SER A 50 -7.06 -0.96 -2.14
C SER A 50 -8.54 -0.62 -2.29
N LYS A 51 -8.85 0.56 -2.81
CA LYS A 51 -10.24 0.98 -3.04
C LYS A 51 -10.77 0.53 -4.38
N LYS A 52 -9.90 0.31 -5.33
CA LYS A 52 -10.32 0.04 -6.71
C LYS A 52 -10.35 -1.43 -7.10
N TYR A 53 -9.50 -2.25 -6.47
CA TYR A 53 -9.30 -3.62 -6.94
C TYR A 53 -9.41 -4.64 -5.82
N PRO A 54 -9.99 -5.82 -6.12
CA PRO A 54 -9.86 -6.96 -5.22
C PRO A 54 -8.48 -7.58 -5.37
N PHE A 55 -8.02 -8.25 -4.33
CA PHE A 55 -6.73 -8.94 -4.36
C PHE A 55 -6.86 -10.33 -3.75
N ASN A 56 -6.20 -11.29 -4.37
CA ASN A 56 -6.07 -12.63 -3.81
C ASN A 56 -4.96 -12.61 -2.77
N TYR A 57 -5.26 -13.09 -1.56
CA TYR A 57 -4.30 -13.01 -0.47
C TYR A 57 -3.00 -13.76 -0.79
N GLU A 58 -3.12 -14.98 -1.32
CA GLU A 58 -1.95 -15.80 -1.61
C GLU A 58 -1.01 -15.13 -2.62
N LYS A 59 -1.58 -14.61 -3.69
CA LYS A 59 -0.78 -13.93 -4.71
C LYS A 59 -0.10 -12.69 -4.16
N LEU A 60 -0.84 -11.90 -3.39
CA LEU A 60 -0.29 -10.67 -2.83
C LEU A 60 0.75 -11.00 -1.77
N ASN A 61 0.50 -11.99 -0.94
CA ASN A 61 1.45 -12.40 0.09
C ASN A 61 2.74 -12.93 -0.53
N ASN A 62 2.65 -13.68 -1.63
CA ASN A 62 3.83 -14.17 -2.32
C ASN A 62 4.66 -13.02 -2.87
N ALA A 63 4.01 -12.01 -3.45
CA ALA A 63 4.71 -10.84 -3.98
C ALA A 63 5.41 -10.07 -2.87
N VAL A 64 4.75 -9.89 -1.73
CA VAL A 64 5.32 -9.19 -0.58
C VAL A 64 6.53 -9.97 -0.04
N THR A 65 6.37 -11.28 0.14
CA THR A 65 7.45 -12.12 0.66
C THR A 65 8.67 -12.07 -0.24
N GLU A 66 8.45 -12.20 -1.55
CA GLU A 66 9.55 -12.19 -2.51
C GLU A 66 10.27 -10.84 -2.51
N THR A 67 9.52 -9.75 -2.56
CA THR A 67 10.11 -8.42 -2.60
C THR A 67 10.91 -8.11 -1.34
N PHE A 68 10.34 -8.39 -0.18
CA PHE A 68 11.01 -8.11 1.08
C PHE A 68 12.26 -8.98 1.25
N THR A 69 12.16 -10.25 0.85
CA THR A 69 13.31 -11.15 0.92
C THR A 69 14.45 -10.68 0.01
N ASN A 70 14.12 -10.32 -1.23
CA ASN A 70 15.12 -9.88 -2.20
C ASN A 70 15.83 -8.60 -1.75
N ARG A 71 15.12 -7.73 -1.06
CA ARG A 71 15.66 -6.45 -0.59
C ARG A 71 16.16 -6.52 0.84
N LYS A 72 16.06 -7.69 1.47
CA LYS A 72 16.53 -7.92 2.85
C LYS A 72 15.88 -6.98 3.84
N THR A 73 14.59 -6.71 3.66
CA THR A 73 13.80 -5.88 4.56
C THR A 73 12.92 -6.78 5.42
N PRO A 74 12.88 -6.58 6.75
CA PRO A 74 12.02 -7.41 7.61
C PRO A 74 10.55 -7.19 7.29
N ILE A 75 9.78 -8.28 7.30
CA ILE A 75 8.33 -8.21 7.13
C ILE A 75 7.73 -7.98 8.52
N THR A 76 7.29 -6.76 8.78
CA THR A 76 6.80 -6.41 10.12
C THR A 76 5.87 -5.20 10.08
N MET A 77 4.88 -5.20 11.01
CA MET A 77 4.06 -4.02 11.26
C MET A 77 4.75 -3.03 12.19
N GLU A 78 5.90 -3.42 12.76
CA GLU A 78 6.60 -2.60 13.74
C GLU A 78 7.50 -1.57 13.08
N THR A 79 6.97 -0.88 12.08
CA THR A 79 7.68 0.24 11.46
C THR A 79 7.10 1.54 11.99
N ALA A 80 7.98 2.52 12.18
CA ALA A 80 7.54 3.83 12.67
C ALA A 80 6.56 4.50 11.71
N ALA A 81 6.57 4.10 10.43
CA ALA A 81 5.61 4.64 9.44
C ALA A 81 4.17 4.34 9.81
N PHE A 82 3.92 3.26 10.56
CA PHE A 82 2.57 2.88 11.00
C PHE A 82 2.31 3.23 12.45
N SER A 83 3.18 4.01 13.07
CA SER A 83 3.04 4.39 14.47
C SER A 83 2.11 5.59 14.64
N ASN A 84 1.60 5.75 15.86
CA ASN A 84 0.81 6.94 16.19
C ASN A 84 1.66 8.20 16.11
N GLU A 85 2.94 8.10 16.44
CA GLU A 85 3.86 9.23 16.34
C GLU A 85 3.92 9.79 14.92
N PHE A 86 3.88 8.90 13.92
CA PHE A 86 3.89 9.33 12.53
C PHE A 86 2.60 10.09 12.19
N LEU A 87 1.46 9.56 12.61
CA LEU A 87 0.17 10.22 12.37
C LEU A 87 0.04 11.55 13.12
N ASP A 88 0.57 11.60 14.33
CA ASP A 88 0.46 12.80 15.18
C ASP A 88 1.47 13.88 14.79
N ASP A 89 2.43 13.56 13.96
CA ASP A 89 3.46 14.51 13.56
C ASP A 89 2.87 15.57 12.63
N SER A 90 2.90 16.83 13.06
CA SER A 90 2.30 17.91 12.28
C SER A 90 2.99 18.11 10.94
N MET A 91 4.27 17.79 10.85
CA MET A 91 5.02 17.92 9.59
C MET A 91 4.51 16.91 8.57
N HIS A 92 4.29 15.65 9.00
CA HIS A 92 3.74 14.63 8.10
C HIS A 92 2.33 14.98 7.66
N GLN A 93 1.50 15.47 8.58
CA GLN A 93 0.13 15.90 8.24
C GLN A 93 0.17 17.03 7.19
N THR A 94 1.01 18.03 7.41
CA THR A 94 1.12 19.15 6.49
C THR A 94 1.63 18.70 5.13
N ARG A 95 2.64 17.85 5.10
CA ARG A 95 3.22 17.37 3.85
C ARG A 95 2.24 16.49 3.07
N TRP A 96 1.46 15.68 3.79
CA TRP A 96 0.43 14.87 3.15
C TRP A 96 -0.59 15.76 2.44
N ASN A 97 -1.08 16.78 3.15
CA ASN A 97 -2.06 17.69 2.57
C ASN A 97 -1.49 18.44 1.36
N SER A 98 -0.23 18.86 1.45
CA SER A 98 0.45 19.53 0.32
C SER A 98 0.60 18.58 -0.87
N PHE A 99 0.92 17.32 -0.61
CA PHE A 99 1.05 16.33 -1.65
C PHE A 99 -0.27 16.15 -2.41
N LEU A 100 -1.38 16.01 -1.68
CA LEU A 100 -2.69 15.84 -2.31
C LEU A 100 -3.03 17.04 -3.17
N LYS A 101 -2.72 18.24 -2.68
CA LYS A 101 -3.04 19.47 -3.39
C LYS A 101 -2.22 19.61 -4.66
N LYS A 102 -0.92 19.32 -4.58
CA LYS A 102 -0.03 19.42 -5.73
C LYS A 102 -0.39 18.40 -6.79
N LYS A 103 -0.73 17.20 -6.36
CA LYS A 103 -1.07 16.11 -7.28
C LYS A 103 -2.42 16.33 -7.94
N LYS A 104 -3.23 17.23 -7.41
CA LYS A 104 -4.64 17.37 -7.82
C LYS A 104 -5.31 16.02 -7.77
N ALA A 105 -5.11 15.34 -6.63
CA ALA A 105 -5.55 13.98 -6.46
C ALA A 105 -7.06 13.86 -6.66
N MET A 106 -7.47 12.85 -7.40
CA MET A 106 -8.90 12.60 -7.63
C MET A 106 -9.61 12.19 -6.35
N ILE A 107 -8.88 11.54 -5.45
CA ILE A 107 -9.42 11.13 -4.16
C ILE A 107 -8.77 11.98 -3.09
N GLN A 108 -9.59 12.80 -2.42
CA GLN A 108 -9.14 13.62 -1.30
C GLN A 108 -9.44 12.87 -0.02
N VAL A 109 -8.41 12.62 0.78
CA VAL A 109 -8.55 11.82 1.98
C VAL A 109 -7.58 12.34 3.04
N SER A 110 -8.01 12.37 4.31
CA SER A 110 -7.11 12.74 5.40
C SER A 110 -6.05 11.67 5.55
N MET A 111 -4.89 12.05 6.09
CA MET A 111 -3.84 11.10 6.36
C MET A 111 -4.31 10.00 7.31
N ASN A 112 -5.09 10.37 8.33
CA ASN A 112 -5.60 9.42 9.31
C ASN A 112 -6.50 8.36 8.65
N ASP A 113 -7.42 8.80 7.80
CA ASP A 113 -8.32 7.87 7.11
C ASP A 113 -7.57 7.00 6.12
N ALA A 114 -6.62 7.58 5.39
CA ALA A 114 -5.81 6.81 4.44
C ALA A 114 -5.01 5.74 5.18
N MET A 115 -4.38 6.09 6.30
CA MET A 115 -3.57 5.15 7.05
C MET A 115 -4.41 4.05 7.68
N THR A 116 -5.62 4.38 8.13
CA THR A 116 -6.51 3.36 8.68
C THR A 116 -6.80 2.27 7.64
N ARG A 117 -7.13 2.68 6.42
CA ARG A 117 -7.39 1.70 5.36
C ARG A 117 -6.12 0.95 4.96
N ILE A 118 -5.01 1.67 4.83
CA ILE A 118 -3.74 1.04 4.46
C ILE A 118 -3.35 -0.03 5.48
N LYS A 119 -3.44 0.30 6.77
CA LYS A 119 -3.10 -0.66 7.83
C LYS A 119 -4.00 -1.90 7.77
N THR A 120 -5.30 -1.69 7.59
CA THR A 120 -6.25 -2.80 7.49
C THR A 120 -5.89 -3.70 6.32
N PHE A 121 -5.51 -3.09 5.20
CA PHE A 121 -5.17 -3.83 3.99
C PHE A 121 -3.87 -4.61 4.14
N VAL A 122 -2.83 -4.00 4.71
CA VAL A 122 -1.50 -4.63 4.74
C VAL A 122 -1.24 -5.49 5.99
N LYS A 123 -2.04 -5.35 7.04
CA LYS A 123 -1.77 -6.04 8.29
C LYS A 123 -1.61 -7.55 8.13
N PRO A 124 -2.52 -8.29 7.47
CA PRO A 124 -2.34 -9.74 7.34
C PRO A 124 -1.08 -10.10 6.57
N LEU A 125 -0.62 -9.21 5.68
CA LEU A 125 0.58 -9.46 4.89
C LEU A 125 1.84 -9.30 5.74
N LEU A 126 1.85 -8.31 6.62
CA LEU A 126 3.03 -8.00 7.42
C LEU A 126 3.14 -8.84 8.68
N ILE A 127 2.04 -9.28 9.26
CA ILE A 127 2.09 -10.16 10.43
C ILE A 127 2.15 -11.63 10.03
N GLN A 128 2.05 -11.94 8.75
CA GLN A 128 2.05 -13.30 8.22
C GLN A 128 1.03 -14.16 8.95
N ALA A 129 -0.20 -13.64 9.04
CA ALA A 129 -1.27 -14.28 9.80
C ALA A 129 -1.70 -15.58 9.14
N ASP A 130 -2.00 -16.57 9.97
CA ASP A 130 -2.61 -17.82 9.53
C ASP A 130 -4.13 -17.69 9.44
N ALA A 131 -4.62 -16.47 9.37
CA ALA A 131 -6.05 -16.23 9.30
C ALA A 131 -6.62 -16.80 7.98
N PRO A 132 -7.83 -17.33 7.99
CA PRO A 132 -8.42 -17.91 6.77
C PRO A 132 -8.98 -16.83 5.86
N VAL A 133 -8.20 -15.79 5.58
CA VAL A 133 -8.60 -14.76 4.62
C VAL A 133 -8.12 -15.17 3.25
N THR A 134 -8.93 -14.92 2.23
CA THR A 134 -8.61 -15.31 0.87
C THR A 134 -8.62 -14.13 -0.09
N GLU A 135 -9.46 -13.14 0.15
CA GLU A 135 -9.63 -12.07 -0.82
C GLU A 135 -9.92 -10.74 -0.15
N TRP A 136 -9.38 -9.68 -0.73
CA TRP A 136 -9.65 -8.31 -0.30
C TRP A 136 -10.87 -7.78 -1.03
N ASP A 137 -11.84 -7.26 -0.27
CA ASP A 137 -13.03 -6.63 -0.82
C ASP A 137 -12.85 -5.12 -0.84
N PRO A 138 -12.66 -4.51 -2.02
CA PRO A 138 -12.40 -3.07 -2.08
C PRO A 138 -13.61 -2.24 -1.69
N ASN A 139 -14.81 -2.78 -1.82
CA ASN A 139 -16.02 -2.03 -1.49
C ASN A 139 -16.24 -1.98 0.01
N GLU A 140 -16.02 -3.10 0.70
CA GLU A 140 -16.21 -3.14 2.15
C GLU A 140 -14.96 -2.75 2.92
N GLY A 141 -13.80 -2.79 2.23
CA GLY A 141 -12.56 -2.40 2.87
C GLY A 141 -12.08 -3.40 3.89
N CYS A 142 -12.24 -4.68 3.62
CA CYS A 142 -11.81 -5.72 4.52
C CYS A 142 -11.41 -6.98 3.77
N TRP A 143 -10.64 -7.82 4.45
CA TRP A 143 -10.29 -9.15 3.95
C TRP A 143 -11.42 -10.12 4.30
N LYS A 144 -11.66 -11.05 3.40
CA LYS A 144 -12.68 -12.09 3.60
C LYS A 144 -12.10 -13.48 3.48
#